data_0581c71cb62714a4aaf32c4dffdeee69
#
_entry.id   0581c71cb62714a4aaf32c4dffdeee69
#
_cell.length_a   1.000
_cell.length_b   1.000
_cell.length_c   1.000
_cell.angle_alpha   90.00
_cell.angle_beta   90.00
_cell.angle_gamma   90.00
#
_symmetry.space_group_name_H-M   'P 1'
#
loop_
_entity.id
_entity.type
_entity.pdbx_description
1 polymer ?
#
loop_
_entity_poly.entity_id
_entity_poly.type
_entity_poly.pdbx_seq_one_letter_code
_entity_poly.pdbx_strand_id
1 'polypeptide(L)'
;NLNVVMFRDRRKGIRRVFQIAEFITSKDRAEANLIYRWIPEEDKFVKHSESSKFFEDISRNTGMSEAELNKDIETKKKILSWLIKNNIRELNEFGRVMNLYYTDRETLLEAM
;
A
#
# COMPACT_ATOMS: atom_id res chain seq x y z
N ASN A 1 2.40 13.58 3.54
CA ASN A 1 1.57 12.71 4.36
C ASN A 1 0.56 11.95 3.52
N LEU A 2 0.49 10.64 3.75
CA LEU A 2 -0.45 9.76 3.06
C LEU A 2 -1.67 9.53 3.94
N ASN A 3 -2.86 9.67 3.37
CA ASN A 3 -4.12 9.44 4.06
C ASN A 3 -4.81 8.22 3.45
N VAL A 4 -5.08 7.22 4.28
CA VAL A 4 -5.79 6.00 3.87
C VAL A 4 -7.13 5.99 4.58
N VAL A 5 -8.21 6.07 3.81
CA VAL A 5 -9.58 6.07 4.34
C VAL A 5 -10.16 4.67 4.19
N MET A 6 -10.67 4.13 5.29
CA MET A 6 -11.30 2.82 5.32
C MET A 6 -12.82 2.95 5.25
N PHE A 7 -13.45 2.01 4.58
CA PHE A 7 -14.90 1.90 4.49
C PHE A 7 -15.37 0.57 5.07
N ARG A 8 -16.44 0.63 5.85
CA ARG A 8 -17.07 -0.56 6.42
C ARG A 8 -18.58 -0.46 6.27
N ASP A 9 -19.17 -1.49 5.66
CA ASP A 9 -20.61 -1.67 5.64
C ASP A 9 -20.95 -2.88 6.49
N ARG A 10 -21.53 -2.64 7.67
CA ARG A 10 -21.88 -3.70 8.63
C ARG A 10 -23.01 -4.59 8.13
N ARG A 11 -23.90 -4.04 7.33
CA ARG A 11 -25.06 -4.78 6.80
C ARG A 11 -24.61 -5.85 5.82
N LYS A 12 -23.63 -5.54 4.98
CA LYS A 12 -23.09 -6.45 3.98
C LYS A 12 -21.85 -7.20 4.45
N GLY A 13 -21.29 -6.83 5.61
CA GLY A 13 -20.06 -7.43 6.10
C GLY A 13 -18.85 -7.08 5.27
N ILE A 14 -18.86 -5.91 4.63
CA ILE A 14 -17.80 -5.48 3.71
C ILE A 14 -16.84 -4.51 4.40
N ARG A 15 -15.55 -4.73 4.17
CA ARG A 15 -14.49 -3.79 4.55
C ARG A 15 -13.64 -3.55 3.33
N ARG A 16 -13.38 -2.26 3.04
CA ARG A 16 -12.57 -1.87 1.88
C ARG A 16 -11.69 -0.69 2.23
N VAL A 17 -10.56 -0.58 1.55
CA VAL A 17 -9.84 0.69 1.49
C VAL A 17 -10.65 1.57 0.55
N PHE A 18 -11.22 2.65 1.06
CA PHE A 18 -12.07 3.54 0.29
C PHE A 18 -11.25 4.43 -0.65
N GLN A 19 -10.21 5.05 -0.13
CA GLN A 19 -9.33 5.88 -0.93
C GLN A 19 -7.95 6.02 -0.29
N ILE A 20 -6.97 6.30 -1.13
CA ILE A 20 -5.63 6.69 -0.72
C ILE A 20 -5.34 8.04 -1.36
N ALA A 21 -5.01 9.02 -0.54
CA ALA A 21 -4.69 10.37 -0.99
C ALA A 21 -3.43 10.88 -0.30
N GLU A 22 -2.71 11.78 -0.95
CA GLU A 22 -1.63 12.51 -0.32
C GLU A 22 -2.02 13.96 -0.12
N PHE A 23 -1.53 14.59 0.95
CA PHE A 23 -1.74 16.02 1.16
C PHE A 23 -0.56 16.80 0.65
N ILE A 24 -0.86 17.80 -0.17
CA ILE A 24 0.11 18.71 -0.76
C ILE A 24 -0.15 20.09 -0.19
N THR A 25 0.87 20.72 0.38
CA THR A 25 0.78 22.09 0.86
C THR A 25 1.33 23.02 -0.23
N SER A 26 0.51 23.98 -0.64
CA SER A 26 0.89 25.01 -1.60
C SER A 26 0.52 26.36 -1.01
N LYS A 27 1.50 27.23 -0.78
CA LYS A 27 1.33 28.54 -0.14
C LYS A 27 0.61 28.40 1.20
N ASP A 28 -0.63 28.81 1.32
CA ASP A 28 -1.40 28.74 2.57
C ASP A 28 -2.50 27.68 2.52
N ARG A 29 -2.47 26.78 1.53
CA ARG A 29 -3.51 25.77 1.35
C ARG A 29 -2.95 24.37 1.43
N ALA A 30 -3.72 23.48 2.06
CA ALA A 30 -3.51 22.03 1.97
C ALA A 30 -4.51 21.49 0.97
N GLU A 31 -4.01 20.77 -0.05
CA GLU A 31 -4.85 20.13 -1.07
C GLU A 31 -4.64 18.63 -1.01
N ALA A 32 -5.71 17.88 -1.25
CA ALA A 32 -5.65 16.43 -1.33
C ALA A 32 -5.48 16.00 -2.78
N ASN A 33 -4.42 15.22 -3.04
CA ASN A 33 -4.23 14.56 -4.32
C ASN A 33 -4.72 13.12 -4.19
N LEU A 34 -5.88 12.81 -4.78
CA LEU A 34 -6.47 11.49 -4.74
C LEU A 34 -5.70 10.55 -5.67
N ILE A 35 -5.05 9.52 -5.11
CA ILE A 35 -4.25 8.57 -5.87
C ILE A 35 -5.08 7.36 -6.28
N TYR A 36 -5.80 6.77 -5.33
CA TYR A 36 -6.65 5.59 -5.55
C TYR A 36 -8.01 5.78 -4.93
N ARG A 37 -9.03 5.22 -5.57
CA ARG A 37 -10.39 5.16 -5.02
C ARG A 37 -11.07 3.85 -5.35
N TRP A 38 -11.83 3.33 -4.38
CA TRP A 38 -12.69 2.16 -4.57
C TRP A 38 -13.96 2.55 -5.30
N ILE A 39 -14.32 1.76 -6.31
CA ILE A 39 -15.56 1.93 -7.08
C ILE A 39 -16.53 0.85 -6.61
N PRO A 40 -17.56 1.19 -5.81
CA PRO A 40 -18.46 0.20 -5.23
C PRO A 40 -19.20 -0.66 -6.24
N GLU A 41 -19.63 -0.08 -7.34
CA GLU A 41 -20.40 -0.76 -8.37
C GLU A 41 -19.65 -1.92 -9.00
N GLU A 42 -18.34 -1.81 -9.11
CA GLU A 42 -17.50 -2.82 -9.71
C GLU A 42 -16.63 -3.57 -8.70
N ASP A 43 -16.65 -3.13 -7.45
CA ASP A 43 -15.76 -3.61 -6.38
C ASP A 43 -14.30 -3.61 -6.83
N LYS A 44 -13.87 -2.50 -7.42
CA LYS A 44 -12.50 -2.31 -7.91
C LYS A 44 -11.85 -1.11 -7.26
N PHE A 45 -10.55 -1.23 -7.04
CA PHE A 45 -9.71 -0.16 -6.51
C PHE A 45 -8.92 0.43 -7.68
N VAL A 46 -9.29 1.65 -8.08
CA VAL A 46 -8.84 2.25 -9.33
C VAL A 46 -7.85 3.38 -9.07
N LYS A 47 -6.78 3.41 -9.84
CA LYS A 47 -5.82 4.50 -9.81
C LYS A 47 -6.44 5.73 -10.44
N HIS A 48 -6.39 6.84 -9.71
CA HIS A 48 -6.98 8.11 -10.12
C HIS A 48 -5.93 9.10 -10.60
N SER A 49 -4.79 9.17 -9.91
CA SER A 49 -3.68 10.04 -10.29
C SER A 49 -2.35 9.49 -9.76
N GLU A 50 -1.26 10.04 -10.26
CA GLU A 50 0.07 9.72 -9.77
C GLU A 50 0.36 10.46 -8.46
N SER A 51 1.20 9.86 -7.61
CA SER A 51 1.73 10.54 -6.44
C SER A 51 2.71 11.62 -6.90
N SER A 52 2.55 12.84 -6.37
CA SER A 52 3.44 13.96 -6.70
C SER A 52 4.49 14.20 -5.62
N LYS A 53 4.25 13.78 -4.39
CA LYS A 53 5.14 14.11 -3.27
C LYS A 53 5.56 12.91 -2.42
N PHE A 54 4.69 11.93 -2.26
CA PHE A 54 4.94 10.82 -1.35
C PHE A 54 6.20 10.04 -1.73
N PHE A 55 6.33 9.64 -3.00
CA PHE A 55 7.50 8.91 -3.47
C PHE A 55 8.76 9.76 -3.48
N GLU A 56 8.62 11.05 -3.78
CA GLU A 56 9.74 11.99 -3.73
C GLU A 56 10.29 12.10 -2.30
N ASP A 57 9.42 12.21 -1.31
CA ASP A 57 9.82 12.29 0.09
C ASP A 57 10.50 11.01 0.55
N ILE A 58 9.97 9.84 0.18
CA ILE A 58 10.58 8.55 0.52
C ILE A 58 11.95 8.43 -0.13
N SER A 59 12.08 8.79 -1.41
CA SER A 59 13.34 8.74 -2.12
C SER A 59 14.39 9.62 -1.46
N ARG A 60 13.99 10.82 -1.05
CA ARG A 60 14.88 11.76 -0.36
C ARG A 60 15.37 11.21 0.98
N ASN A 61 14.47 10.59 1.75
CA ASN A 61 14.77 10.12 3.10
C ASN A 61 15.52 8.78 3.13
N THR A 62 15.34 7.95 2.11
CA THR A 62 15.91 6.59 2.06
C THR A 62 17.08 6.46 1.10
N GLY A 63 17.23 7.42 0.19
CA GLY A 63 18.22 7.33 -0.89
C GLY A 63 17.84 6.34 -1.99
N MET A 64 16.65 5.75 -1.94
CA MET A 64 16.20 4.81 -2.97
C MET A 64 15.74 5.56 -4.23
N SER A 65 16.10 5.02 -5.39
CA SER A 65 15.62 5.55 -6.67
C SER A 65 14.14 5.17 -6.87
N GLU A 66 13.49 5.84 -7.82
CA GLU A 66 12.11 5.51 -8.19
C GLU A 66 11.99 4.04 -8.65
N ALA A 67 12.96 3.56 -9.41
CA ALA A 67 12.99 2.17 -9.86
C ALA A 67 13.09 1.19 -8.69
N GLU A 68 13.92 1.51 -7.69
CA GLU A 68 14.07 0.68 -6.50
C GLU A 68 12.79 0.68 -5.66
N LEU A 69 12.12 1.83 -5.51
CA LEU A 69 10.85 1.93 -4.80
C LEU A 69 9.76 1.12 -5.49
N ASN A 70 9.67 1.20 -6.81
CA ASN A 70 8.69 0.43 -7.58
C ASN A 70 8.93 -1.07 -7.46
N LYS A 71 10.19 -1.49 -7.48
CA LYS A 71 10.56 -2.89 -7.29
C LYS A 71 10.18 -3.38 -5.89
N ASP A 72 10.40 -2.57 -4.87
CA ASP A 72 10.02 -2.90 -3.50
C ASP A 72 8.51 -3.08 -3.36
N ILE A 73 7.73 -2.18 -3.96
CA ILE A 73 6.27 -2.27 -3.98
C ILE A 73 5.80 -3.54 -4.69
N GLU A 74 6.37 -3.86 -5.84
CA GLU A 74 6.02 -5.06 -6.59
C GLU A 74 6.35 -6.33 -5.80
N THR A 75 7.46 -6.35 -5.11
CA THR A 75 7.84 -7.49 -4.25
C THR A 75 6.85 -7.64 -3.09
N LYS A 76 6.50 -6.54 -2.42
CA LYS A 76 5.51 -6.55 -1.34
C LYS A 76 4.14 -7.00 -1.82
N LYS A 77 3.76 -6.60 -3.02
CA LYS A 77 2.51 -7.04 -3.65
C LYS A 77 2.48 -8.55 -3.87
N LYS A 78 3.58 -9.11 -4.31
CA LYS A 78 3.73 -10.57 -4.47
C LYS A 78 3.63 -11.29 -3.13
N ILE A 79 4.25 -10.74 -2.09
CA ILE A 79 4.17 -11.29 -0.73
C ILE A 79 2.73 -11.31 -0.24
N LEU A 80 2.00 -10.21 -0.40
CA LEU A 80 0.59 -10.13 0.00
C LEU A 80 -0.27 -11.14 -0.76
N SER A 81 -0.05 -11.29 -2.06
CA SER A 81 -0.76 -12.27 -2.88
C SER A 81 -0.48 -13.70 -2.42
N TRP A 82 0.78 -14.00 -2.08
CA TRP A 82 1.18 -15.29 -1.55
C TRP A 82 0.52 -15.59 -0.20
N LEU A 83 0.46 -14.59 0.69
CA LEU A 83 -0.20 -14.72 1.99
C LEU A 83 -1.68 -15.07 1.82
N ILE A 84 -2.37 -14.37 0.92
CA ILE A 84 -3.78 -14.63 0.62
C ILE A 84 -3.97 -16.05 0.08
N LYS A 85 -3.15 -16.44 -0.88
CA LYS A 85 -3.20 -17.76 -1.51
C LYS A 85 -3.01 -18.88 -0.50
N ASN A 86 -2.14 -18.67 0.49
CA ASN A 86 -1.86 -19.67 1.52
C ASN A 86 -2.72 -19.51 2.79
N ASN A 87 -3.73 -18.64 2.71
CA ASN A 87 -4.68 -18.41 3.80
C ASN A 87 -4.02 -17.98 5.12
N ILE A 88 -2.93 -17.23 5.02
CA ILE A 88 -2.24 -16.67 6.18
C ILE A 88 -2.92 -15.35 6.52
N ARG A 89 -3.72 -15.33 7.57
CA ARG A 89 -4.57 -14.19 7.94
C ARG A 89 -4.35 -13.69 9.37
N GLU A 90 -3.63 -14.46 10.17
CA GLU A 90 -3.38 -14.11 11.55
C GLU A 90 -2.31 -13.01 11.64
N LEU A 91 -2.58 -12.01 12.46
CA LEU A 91 -1.75 -10.79 12.54
C LEU A 91 -0.29 -11.09 12.90
N ASN A 92 -0.07 -12.00 13.86
CA ASN A 92 1.30 -12.34 14.28
C ASN A 92 2.07 -13.07 13.18
N GLU A 93 1.41 -13.91 12.40
CA GLU A 93 2.05 -14.59 11.27
C GLU A 93 2.36 -13.60 10.15
N PHE A 94 1.44 -12.69 9.86
CA PHE A 94 1.69 -11.60 8.92
C PHE A 94 2.90 -10.78 9.34
N GLY A 95 2.96 -10.39 10.61
CA GLY A 95 4.09 -9.64 11.16
C GLY A 95 5.41 -10.38 11.05
N ARG A 96 5.39 -11.71 11.28
CA ARG A 96 6.58 -12.54 11.15
C ARG A 96 7.09 -12.58 9.71
N VAL A 97 6.18 -12.72 8.74
CA VAL A 97 6.54 -12.70 7.31
C VAL A 97 7.13 -11.36 6.91
N MET A 98 6.50 -10.26 7.32
CA MET A 98 7.00 -8.93 7.01
C MET A 98 8.34 -8.64 7.67
N ASN A 99 8.52 -9.11 8.91
CA ASN A 99 9.82 -9.00 9.58
C ASN A 99 10.91 -9.75 8.80
N LEU A 100 10.58 -10.94 8.32
CA LEU A 100 11.50 -11.75 7.52
C LEU A 100 11.88 -11.04 6.23
N TYR A 101 10.94 -10.34 5.61
CA TYR A 101 11.19 -9.53 4.42
C TYR A 101 12.30 -8.49 4.66
N TYR A 102 12.30 -7.88 5.84
CA TYR A 102 13.28 -6.84 6.18
C TYR A 102 14.60 -7.39 6.73
N THR A 103 14.60 -8.61 7.30
CA THR A 103 15.79 -9.18 7.96
C THR A 103 16.46 -10.27 7.14
N ASP A 104 15.71 -11.08 6.40
CA ASP A 104 16.24 -12.18 5.60
C ASP A 104 15.33 -12.46 4.41
N ARG A 105 15.39 -11.54 3.46
CA ARG A 105 14.53 -11.54 2.26
C ARG A 105 14.70 -12.80 1.42
N GLU A 106 15.94 -13.29 1.30
CA GLU A 106 16.21 -14.46 0.48
C GLU A 106 15.48 -15.69 0.99
N THR A 107 15.51 -15.94 2.30
CA THR A 107 14.80 -17.05 2.90
C THR A 107 13.30 -16.96 2.63
N LEU A 108 12.73 -15.79 2.74
CA LEU A 108 11.31 -15.57 2.46
C LEU A 108 10.97 -15.88 1.01
N LEU A 109 11.74 -15.33 0.07
CA LEU A 109 11.46 -15.49 -1.37
C LEU A 109 11.65 -16.94 -1.82
N GLU A 110 12.58 -17.67 -1.23
CA GLU A 110 12.78 -19.09 -1.52
C GLU A 110 11.57 -19.93 -1.05
N ALA A 111 10.91 -19.52 0.03
CA ALA A 111 9.75 -20.23 0.58
C ALA A 111 8.47 -19.99 -0.22
N MET A 112 8.46 -18.96 -1.06
CA MET A 112 7.30 -18.59 -1.86
C MET A 112 7.19 -19.36 -3.21
#